data_27be844fa3e08d6f025f5c7d6798cac6
#
_entry.id   27be844fa3e08d6f025f5c7d6798cac6
#
_cell.length_a   1.000
_cell.length_b   1.000
_cell.length_c   1.000
_cell.angle_alpha   90.00
_cell.angle_beta   90.00
_cell.angle_gamma   90.00
#
_symmetry.space_group_name_H-M   'P 1'
#
loop_
_entity.id
_entity.type
_entity.pdbx_description
1 polymer ?
#
loop_
_entity_poly.entity_id
_entity_poly.type
_entity_poly.pdbx_seq_one_letter_code
_entity_poly.pdbx_strand_id
1 'polypeptide(L)'
;MRLKFDINKAELNGFEASCQATINRVGNGSRKALVEACTIISEDSLAQVPRDTDTLANSQFWEVTGSYKIGWEAVIGYGGNGDPINPRTGKPASSYMLKVHEDLTAIHFIGKAKFLEDPVRDYTLSKHPRTIIRYVSEALEGKV
;
A
#
# COMPACT_ATOMS: atom_id res chain seq x y z
N MET A 1 48.08 30.27 11.05
CA MET A 1 47.77 29.00 11.71
C MET A 1 47.10 28.09 10.70
N ARG A 2 47.65 26.91 10.39
CA ARG A 2 47.14 26.00 9.38
C ARG A 2 46.69 24.75 10.12
N LEU A 3 45.36 24.54 10.22
CA LEU A 3 44.80 23.34 10.83
C LEU A 3 44.76 22.25 9.76
N LYS A 4 45.41 21.10 9.99
CA LYS A 4 45.30 19.89 9.20
C LYS A 4 44.31 18.94 9.90
N PHE A 5 43.26 18.53 9.20
CA PHE A 5 42.40 17.47 9.65
C PHE A 5 42.74 16.21 8.83
N ASP A 6 43.20 15.18 9.51
CA ASP A 6 43.36 13.85 8.92
C ASP A 6 42.12 13.01 9.25
N ILE A 7 41.37 12.65 8.23
CA ILE A 7 40.25 11.73 8.36
C ILE A 7 40.75 10.30 8.12
N ASN A 8 40.59 9.44 9.12
CA ASN A 8 40.93 8.03 9.00
C ASN A 8 39.99 7.34 8.00
N LYS A 9 40.53 6.81 6.90
CA LYS A 9 39.75 6.14 5.87
C LYS A 9 38.92 4.95 6.38
N ALA A 10 39.43 4.22 7.38
CA ALA A 10 38.70 3.09 7.96
C ALA A 10 37.45 3.56 8.73
N GLU A 11 37.57 4.66 9.48
CA GLU A 11 36.46 5.28 10.20
C GLU A 11 35.42 5.85 9.24
N LEU A 12 35.84 6.48 8.14
CA LEU A 12 34.96 6.99 7.10
C LEU A 12 34.18 5.85 6.43
N ASN A 13 34.86 4.77 6.03
CA ASN A 13 34.21 3.60 5.45
C ASN A 13 33.21 2.95 6.43
N GLY A 14 33.56 2.88 7.72
CA GLY A 14 32.65 2.38 8.75
C GLY A 14 31.40 3.25 8.91
N PHE A 15 31.56 4.57 8.84
CA PHE A 15 30.45 5.51 8.88
C PHE A 15 29.54 5.37 7.65
N GLU A 16 30.12 5.31 6.45
CA GLU A 16 29.36 5.11 5.21
C GLU A 16 28.55 3.81 5.23
N ALA A 17 29.15 2.70 5.69
CA ALA A 17 28.47 1.42 5.84
C ALA A 17 27.31 1.50 6.85
N SER A 18 27.49 2.20 7.96
CA SER A 18 26.44 2.42 8.96
C SER A 18 25.29 3.27 8.43
N CYS A 19 25.59 4.34 7.69
CA CYS A 19 24.57 5.15 7.01
C CYS A 19 23.78 4.32 6.01
N GLN A 20 24.46 3.53 5.16
CA GLN A 20 23.80 2.69 4.17
C GLN A 20 22.90 1.63 4.82
N ALA A 21 23.35 1.00 5.90
CA ALA A 21 22.53 0.04 6.65
C ALA A 21 21.28 0.70 7.23
N THR A 22 21.39 1.92 7.73
CA THR A 22 20.24 2.68 8.25
C THR A 22 19.25 3.06 7.15
N ILE A 23 19.74 3.52 5.99
CA ILE A 23 18.90 3.81 4.82
C ILE A 23 18.13 2.56 4.37
N ASN A 24 18.80 1.41 4.33
CA ASN A 24 18.15 0.15 3.95
C ASN A 24 17.06 -0.25 4.95
N ARG A 25 17.29 -0.11 6.25
CA ARG A 25 16.28 -0.41 7.28
C ARG A 25 15.07 0.51 7.16
N VAL A 26 15.28 1.82 7.02
CA VAL A 26 14.19 2.81 6.85
C VAL A 26 13.39 2.50 5.57
N GLY A 27 14.06 2.17 4.47
CA GLY A 27 13.40 1.75 3.24
C GLY A 27 12.53 0.51 3.42
N ASN A 28 13.05 -0.52 4.12
CA ASN A 28 12.27 -1.72 4.44
C ASN A 28 11.10 -1.41 5.38
N GLY A 29 11.28 -0.55 6.38
CA GLY A 29 10.20 -0.08 7.25
C GLY A 29 9.09 0.62 6.46
N SER A 30 9.45 1.49 5.52
CA SER A 30 8.50 2.17 4.64
C SER A 30 7.70 1.17 3.78
N ARG A 31 8.36 0.13 3.23
CA ARG A 31 7.68 -0.95 2.51
C ARG A 31 6.67 -1.68 3.39
N LYS A 32 7.05 -2.03 4.62
CA LYS A 32 6.15 -2.70 5.58
C LYS A 32 4.93 -1.84 5.89
N ALA A 33 5.10 -0.53 6.05
CA ALA A 33 3.99 0.40 6.25
C ALA A 33 2.99 0.40 5.09
N LEU A 34 3.47 0.34 3.85
CA LEU A 34 2.61 0.25 2.66
C LEU A 34 1.90 -1.10 2.56
N VAL A 35 2.57 -2.21 2.89
CA VAL A 35 1.95 -3.54 2.93
C VAL A 35 0.81 -3.56 3.96
N GLU A 36 1.03 -3.03 5.17
CA GLU A 36 -0.02 -2.91 6.18
C GLU A 36 -1.19 -2.03 5.70
N ALA A 37 -0.88 -0.91 5.04
CA ALA A 37 -1.88 -0.03 4.46
C ALA A 37 -2.76 -0.78 3.44
N CYS A 38 -2.14 -1.48 2.48
CA CYS A 38 -2.86 -2.27 1.49
C CYS A 38 -3.74 -3.35 2.13
N THR A 39 -3.24 -4.03 3.15
CA THR A 39 -4.00 -5.06 3.86
C THR A 39 -5.25 -4.47 4.51
N ILE A 40 -5.11 -3.39 5.29
CA ILE A 40 -6.24 -2.75 5.99
C ILE A 40 -7.26 -2.19 4.99
N ILE A 41 -6.80 -1.45 3.97
CA ILE A 41 -7.68 -0.88 2.94
C ILE A 41 -8.39 -2.00 2.16
N SER A 42 -7.69 -3.10 1.86
CA SER A 42 -8.24 -4.26 1.19
C SER A 42 -9.39 -4.88 1.98
N GLU A 43 -9.19 -5.14 3.28
CA GLU A 43 -10.20 -5.70 4.17
C GLU A 43 -11.40 -4.77 4.31
N ASP A 44 -11.17 -3.48 4.56
CA ASP A 44 -12.23 -2.47 4.69
C ASP A 44 -13.03 -2.30 3.38
N SER A 45 -12.36 -2.39 2.22
CA SER A 45 -12.99 -2.35 0.91
C SER A 45 -13.81 -3.60 0.61
N LEU A 46 -13.28 -4.79 0.93
CA LEU A 46 -14.01 -6.06 0.77
C LEU A 46 -15.28 -6.13 1.63
N ALA A 47 -15.29 -5.47 2.77
CA ALA A 47 -16.49 -5.36 3.60
C ALA A 47 -17.58 -4.47 2.98
N GLN A 48 -17.19 -3.56 2.06
CA GLN A 48 -18.08 -2.56 1.44
C GLN A 48 -18.41 -2.84 -0.02
N VAL A 49 -17.68 -3.73 -0.70
CA VAL A 49 -17.92 -4.03 -2.12
C VAL A 49 -19.28 -4.70 -2.31
N PRO A 50 -20.08 -4.27 -3.31
CA PRO A 50 -21.35 -4.91 -3.62
C PRO A 50 -21.19 -6.37 -4.01
N ARG A 51 -22.02 -7.24 -3.42
CA ARG A 51 -21.99 -8.68 -3.63
C ARG A 51 -23.26 -9.16 -4.29
N ASP A 52 -23.12 -9.71 -5.49
CA ASP A 52 -24.18 -10.41 -6.23
C ASP A 52 -23.72 -11.84 -6.57
N THR A 53 -22.59 -11.96 -7.23
CA THR A 53 -21.97 -13.24 -7.61
C THR A 53 -20.58 -13.41 -7.04
N ASP A 54 -20.18 -12.54 -6.11
CA ASP A 54 -18.82 -12.37 -5.56
C ASP A 54 -17.72 -12.12 -6.61
N THR A 55 -18.08 -12.03 -7.89
CA THR A 55 -17.11 -11.82 -8.98
C THR A 55 -16.28 -10.55 -8.76
N LEU A 56 -16.95 -9.45 -8.38
CA LEU A 56 -16.25 -8.19 -8.12
C LEU A 56 -15.33 -8.30 -6.90
N ALA A 57 -15.83 -8.85 -5.80
CA ALA A 57 -15.02 -9.06 -4.60
C ALA A 57 -13.78 -9.93 -4.87
N ASN A 58 -13.95 -11.02 -5.64
CA ASN A 58 -12.87 -11.93 -6.00
C ASN A 58 -11.87 -11.34 -7.00
N SER A 59 -12.17 -10.19 -7.62
CA SER A 59 -11.27 -9.49 -8.54
C SER A 59 -10.36 -8.49 -7.85
N GLN A 60 -10.44 -8.35 -6.53
CA GLN A 60 -9.58 -7.45 -5.77
C GLN A 60 -8.12 -7.90 -5.84
N PHE A 61 -7.24 -6.94 -5.98
CA PHE A 61 -5.79 -7.15 -5.92
C PHE A 61 -5.10 -5.95 -5.27
N TRP A 62 -3.91 -6.18 -4.76
CA TRP A 62 -2.98 -5.13 -4.41
C TRP A 62 -1.55 -5.62 -4.55
N GLU A 63 -0.63 -4.68 -4.75
CA GLU A 63 0.80 -4.94 -4.80
C GLU A 63 1.60 -3.76 -4.28
N VAL A 64 2.81 -4.02 -3.79
CA VAL A 64 3.77 -3.01 -3.38
C VAL A 64 5.07 -3.26 -4.13
N THR A 65 5.44 -2.31 -4.99
CA THR A 65 6.61 -2.37 -5.86
C THR A 65 7.59 -1.24 -5.57
N GLY A 66 8.79 -1.32 -6.12
CA GLY A 66 9.81 -0.30 -5.94
C GLY A 66 11.02 -0.76 -5.14
N SER A 67 11.77 0.20 -4.64
CA SER A 67 12.94 -0.02 -3.80
C SER A 67 13.26 1.21 -2.96
N TYR A 68 14.13 1.05 -1.96
CA TYR A 68 14.61 2.19 -1.16
C TYR A 68 15.34 3.28 -1.97
N LYS A 69 15.81 2.97 -3.19
CA LYS A 69 16.52 3.91 -4.07
C LYS A 69 15.59 4.80 -4.88
N ILE A 70 14.48 4.24 -5.35
CA ILE A 70 13.54 4.92 -6.26
C ILE A 70 12.20 5.26 -5.61
N GLY A 71 12.01 4.84 -4.36
CA GLY A 71 10.74 4.92 -3.64
C GLY A 71 9.92 3.64 -3.75
N TRP A 72 8.87 3.57 -2.93
CA TRP A 72 7.91 2.49 -2.92
C TRP A 72 6.57 3.00 -3.44
N GLU A 73 5.90 2.17 -4.21
CA GLU A 73 4.57 2.42 -4.74
C GLU A 73 3.65 1.27 -4.32
N ALA A 74 2.44 1.63 -3.92
CA ALA A 74 1.39 0.67 -3.59
C ALA A 74 0.21 0.89 -4.54
N VAL A 75 -0.28 -0.19 -5.14
CA VAL A 75 -1.46 -0.20 -5.98
C VAL A 75 -2.48 -1.14 -5.38
N ILE A 76 -3.73 -0.70 -5.30
CA ILE A 76 -4.88 -1.51 -4.86
C ILE A 76 -6.04 -1.26 -5.81
N GLY A 77 -6.78 -2.30 -6.17
CA GLY A 77 -7.88 -2.17 -7.12
C GLY A 77 -8.71 -3.44 -7.28
N TYR A 78 -9.54 -3.41 -8.29
CA TYR A 78 -10.40 -4.50 -8.72
C TYR A 78 -10.25 -4.74 -10.22
N GLY A 79 -10.58 -5.94 -10.71
CA GLY A 79 -10.43 -6.28 -12.13
C GLY A 79 -8.98 -6.47 -12.56
N GLY A 80 -8.10 -6.88 -11.64
CA GLY A 80 -6.69 -7.15 -11.89
C GLY A 80 -6.42 -8.53 -12.48
N ASN A 81 -5.26 -9.09 -12.14
CA ASN A 81 -4.80 -10.39 -12.62
C ASN A 81 -5.85 -11.49 -12.35
N GLY A 82 -6.20 -12.25 -13.41
CA GLY A 82 -7.21 -13.29 -13.31
C GLY A 82 -8.64 -12.77 -13.34
N ASP A 83 -8.85 -11.55 -13.80
CA ASP A 83 -10.14 -10.83 -13.92
C ASP A 83 -11.34 -11.76 -14.09
N PRO A 84 -12.05 -12.13 -13.00
CA PRO A 84 -13.05 -13.18 -13.03
C PRO A 84 -14.27 -12.76 -13.85
N ILE A 85 -14.86 -13.75 -14.55
CA ILE A 85 -16.06 -13.55 -15.36
C ILE A 85 -17.30 -13.69 -14.47
N ASN A 86 -18.18 -12.72 -14.52
CA ASN A 86 -19.48 -12.78 -13.87
C ASN A 86 -20.36 -13.86 -14.52
N PRO A 87 -20.77 -14.92 -13.81
CA PRO A 87 -21.49 -16.04 -14.38
C PRO A 87 -22.91 -15.66 -14.86
N ARG A 88 -23.45 -14.55 -14.36
CA ARG A 88 -24.80 -14.08 -14.74
C ARG A 88 -24.77 -13.24 -16.01
N THR A 89 -23.71 -12.45 -16.22
CA THR A 89 -23.64 -11.50 -17.34
C THR A 89 -22.63 -11.89 -18.42
N GLY A 90 -21.73 -12.84 -18.13
CA GLY A 90 -20.63 -13.23 -19.01
C GLY A 90 -19.54 -12.16 -19.15
N LYS A 91 -19.55 -11.11 -18.32
CA LYS A 91 -18.62 -9.99 -18.41
C LYS A 91 -17.52 -10.07 -17.34
N PRO A 92 -16.27 -9.69 -17.66
CA PRO A 92 -15.19 -9.60 -16.68
C PRO A 92 -15.46 -8.47 -15.67
N ALA A 93 -14.96 -8.62 -14.44
CA ALA A 93 -15.14 -7.65 -13.36
C ALA A 93 -14.63 -6.26 -13.75
N SER A 94 -13.50 -6.15 -14.45
CA SER A 94 -12.92 -4.90 -14.95
C SER A 94 -13.87 -4.08 -15.80
N SER A 95 -14.77 -4.73 -16.55
CA SER A 95 -15.68 -4.06 -17.49
C SER A 95 -16.82 -3.29 -16.81
N TYR A 96 -17.12 -3.58 -15.54
CA TYR A 96 -18.23 -2.94 -14.82
C TYR A 96 -17.87 -2.39 -13.44
N MET A 97 -16.67 -2.70 -12.92
CA MET A 97 -16.25 -2.28 -11.58
C MET A 97 -16.37 -0.77 -11.35
N LEU A 98 -15.94 0.05 -12.34
CA LEU A 98 -15.98 1.50 -12.23
C LEU A 98 -17.41 2.02 -12.14
N LYS A 99 -18.32 1.47 -12.94
CA LYS A 99 -19.74 1.82 -12.88
C LYS A 99 -20.34 1.48 -11.52
N VAL A 100 -20.07 0.30 -10.98
CA VAL A 100 -20.56 -0.12 -9.66
C VAL A 100 -19.96 0.76 -8.54
N HIS A 101 -18.70 1.15 -8.68
CA HIS A 101 -18.01 2.01 -7.72
C HIS A 101 -18.56 3.44 -7.70
N GLU A 102 -18.93 3.99 -8.86
CA GLU A 102 -19.35 5.38 -9.00
C GLU A 102 -20.86 5.60 -8.89
N ASP A 103 -21.68 4.56 -9.04
CA ASP A 103 -23.14 4.69 -9.06
C ASP A 103 -23.71 4.81 -7.64
N LEU A 104 -23.83 6.06 -7.18
CA LEU A 104 -24.43 6.41 -5.88
C LEU A 104 -25.94 6.17 -5.82
N THR A 105 -26.60 5.91 -6.96
CA THR A 105 -28.06 5.72 -7.05
C THR A 105 -28.44 4.25 -7.01
N ALA A 106 -27.48 3.36 -7.25
CA ALA A 106 -27.72 1.92 -7.23
C ALA A 106 -27.92 1.42 -5.78
N ILE A 107 -29.04 0.74 -5.57
CA ILE A 107 -29.31 0.08 -4.30
C ILE A 107 -28.69 -1.30 -4.34
N HIS A 108 -27.71 -1.55 -3.48
CA HIS A 108 -27.09 -2.84 -3.29
C HIS A 108 -27.64 -3.51 -2.01
N PHE A 109 -27.97 -4.78 -2.10
CA PHE A 109 -28.43 -5.55 -0.93
C PHE A 109 -27.28 -5.73 0.09
N ILE A 110 -26.08 -5.90 -0.42
CA ILE A 110 -24.83 -5.95 0.34
C ILE A 110 -23.83 -5.00 -0.32
N GLY A 111 -23.17 -4.18 0.49
CA GLY A 111 -22.18 -3.23 0.02
C GLY A 111 -22.77 -1.88 -0.41
N LYS A 112 -21.91 -1.03 -0.94
CA LYS A 112 -22.26 0.34 -1.38
C LYS A 112 -21.34 0.81 -2.51
N ALA A 113 -21.69 1.92 -3.15
CA ALA A 113 -20.76 2.67 -4.00
C ALA A 113 -19.57 3.23 -3.18
N LYS A 114 -18.52 3.68 -3.85
CA LYS A 114 -17.29 4.22 -3.24
C LYS A 114 -16.57 3.23 -2.30
N PHE A 115 -16.76 1.93 -2.52
CA PHE A 115 -16.23 0.85 -1.70
C PHE A 115 -14.69 0.75 -1.66
N LEU A 116 -13.97 1.43 -2.57
CA LEU A 116 -12.50 1.56 -2.52
C LEU A 116 -12.07 2.97 -2.09
N GLU A 117 -12.71 4.01 -2.61
CA GLU A 117 -12.37 5.41 -2.31
C GLU A 117 -12.54 5.74 -0.82
N ASP A 118 -13.65 5.31 -0.21
CA ASP A 118 -13.92 5.56 1.20
C ASP A 118 -12.85 4.93 2.12
N PRO A 119 -12.51 3.62 2.01
CA PRO A 119 -11.44 3.01 2.79
C PRO A 119 -10.07 3.67 2.59
N VAL A 120 -9.72 4.04 1.36
CA VAL A 120 -8.45 4.75 1.07
C VAL A 120 -8.42 6.09 1.77
N ARG A 121 -9.49 6.88 1.63
CA ARG A 121 -9.59 8.19 2.28
C ARG A 121 -9.52 8.08 3.81
N ASP A 122 -10.29 7.17 4.38
CA ASP A 122 -10.40 7.00 5.83
C ASP A 122 -9.08 6.51 6.42
N TYR A 123 -8.38 5.58 5.75
CA TYR A 123 -7.04 5.14 6.14
C TYR A 123 -6.04 6.29 6.07
N THR A 124 -6.02 7.02 4.95
CA THR A 124 -5.06 8.11 4.70
C THR A 124 -5.19 9.22 5.75
N LEU A 125 -6.42 9.58 6.11
CA LEU A 125 -6.67 10.66 7.07
C LEU A 125 -6.44 10.24 8.53
N SER A 126 -6.67 8.98 8.89
CA SER A 126 -6.68 8.55 10.29
C SER A 126 -5.49 7.70 10.72
N LYS A 127 -5.05 6.76 9.88
CA LYS A 127 -4.09 5.71 10.26
C LYS A 127 -2.72 5.89 9.60
N HIS A 128 -2.66 6.36 8.35
CA HIS A 128 -1.44 6.38 7.56
C HIS A 128 -0.25 7.09 8.22
N PRO A 129 -0.37 8.31 8.78
CA PRO A 129 0.76 8.98 9.40
C PRO A 129 1.33 8.20 10.58
N ARG A 130 0.47 7.59 11.40
CA ARG A 130 0.90 6.82 12.58
C ARG A 130 1.62 5.53 12.17
N THR A 131 1.14 4.85 11.15
CA THR A 131 1.75 3.62 10.63
C THR A 131 3.14 3.91 10.08
N ILE A 132 3.31 4.95 9.26
CA ILE A 132 4.62 5.35 8.73
C ILE A 132 5.59 5.71 9.88
N ILE A 133 5.17 6.56 10.81
CA ILE A 133 6.01 6.96 11.95
C ILE A 133 6.46 5.74 12.74
N ARG A 134 5.57 4.79 13.04
CA ARG A 134 5.91 3.58 13.78
C ARG A 134 7.00 2.78 13.06
N TYR A 135 6.81 2.41 11.81
CA TYR A 135 7.79 1.59 11.08
C TYR A 135 9.12 2.28 10.84
N VAL A 136 9.12 3.60 10.60
CA VAL A 136 10.36 4.36 10.47
C VAL A 136 11.10 4.45 11.81
N SER A 137 10.39 4.67 12.91
CA SER A 137 11.00 4.69 14.25
C SER A 137 11.59 3.33 14.61
N GLU A 138 10.85 2.24 14.40
CA GLU A 138 11.35 0.87 14.63
C GLU A 138 12.59 0.55 13.77
N ALA A 139 12.62 1.03 12.53
CA ALA A 139 13.76 0.87 11.64
C ALA A 139 15.00 1.64 12.11
N LEU A 140 14.83 2.86 12.61
CA LEU A 140 15.93 3.65 13.19
C LEU A 140 16.49 2.99 14.45
N GLU A 141 15.63 2.38 15.24
CA GLU A 141 16.01 1.64 16.47
C GLU A 141 16.59 0.24 16.18
N GLY A 142 16.63 -0.18 14.90
CA GLY A 142 17.15 -1.50 14.51
C GLY A 142 16.21 -2.67 14.82
N LYS A 143 14.91 -2.41 14.98
CA LYS A 143 13.89 -3.43 15.30
C LYS A 143 13.16 -4.03 14.08
N VAL A 144 13.50 -3.57 12.87
CA VAL A 144 12.87 -4.00 11.60
C VAL A 144 13.91 -4.54 10.63
#